data_f852bef42dd6c76549c0d5220ceab7f6
#
_entry.id   f852bef42dd6c76549c0d5220ceab7f6
#
_cell.length_a   1.000
_cell.length_b   1.000
_cell.length_c   1.000
_cell.angle_alpha   90.00
_cell.angle_beta   90.00
_cell.angle_gamma   90.00
#
_symmetry.space_group_name_H-M   'P 1'
#
loop_
_entity.id
_entity.type
_entity.pdbx_description
1 polymer ?
#
loop_
_entity_poly.entity_id
_entity_poly.type
_entity_poly.pdbx_seq_one_letter_code
_entity_poly.pdbx_strand_id
1 'polypeptide(L)'
;MKKWLFLILLFPLTCVAQTYRYLGVEDGLSNRRVYCIQKDKTGYMWFLTHEGIDRYNGKEFKRYKLMDGDVEVNSLLNLNWLYIDQEGVLWEIGKKGKVFRYDQIHDCFSLVYKLPMESFSEQPDPVTYAWIDQNKHIWLCNKDTIFLYNTETQQVTHIKNDISEDITDIEQIDESHFFIGTEMGIHYAKLENNALELINCDKLESVKAQVIDLHFDKKIRKLFIGTFLRGIMIYDMNTKSVIRPEQNLKDISITRFKPLNDKELLIATDGGGVHKMNVDTYQIVPEIVADYNSNCGMNGNSINDIFVDDEERIWLANYPIGITIQNNRYTSYKWIKHSIGNKQSLINDQVNSIIEDRDGDLWFATNNGISFLNSKTGQWRSILSSFEESQSNKSHIFLTICEVAPGTIWAGGYSSGAHQIDKKTFNVSYFMPPLYTHTNKRPDKYIRDIRTDMQGYIWSGGFYNLKRINLKTQEVRFYDGLNSITAIVEKDEKSMWIGSATGLCLLDKES
;
A
#
# COMPACT_ATOMS: atom_id res chain seq x y z
N MET A 1 0.75 -26.96 -49.12
CA MET A 1 0.77 -26.94 -47.64
C MET A 1 1.37 -25.61 -47.22
N LYS A 2 0.53 -24.64 -46.80
CA LYS A 2 0.95 -23.33 -46.29
C LYS A 2 1.20 -23.44 -44.82
N LYS A 3 2.45 -23.29 -44.36
CA LYS A 3 2.83 -23.19 -42.98
C LYS A 3 2.46 -21.77 -42.47
N TRP A 4 1.49 -21.69 -41.55
CA TRP A 4 1.20 -20.47 -40.80
C TRP A 4 2.23 -20.35 -39.69
N LEU A 5 3.07 -19.33 -39.75
CA LEU A 5 3.99 -18.95 -38.67
C LEU A 5 3.18 -18.11 -37.68
N PHE A 6 2.82 -18.66 -36.52
CA PHE A 6 2.26 -17.90 -35.40
C PHE A 6 3.41 -17.10 -34.76
N LEU A 7 3.43 -15.80 -35.06
CA LEU A 7 4.29 -14.85 -34.37
C LEU A 7 3.63 -14.56 -33.00
N ILE A 8 4.08 -15.25 -31.96
CA ILE A 8 3.72 -14.91 -30.58
C ILE A 8 4.49 -13.63 -30.24
N LEU A 9 3.80 -12.50 -30.29
CA LEU A 9 4.27 -11.24 -29.72
C LEU A 9 4.30 -11.41 -28.18
N LEU A 10 5.47 -11.75 -27.66
CA LEU A 10 5.78 -11.60 -26.25
C LEU A 10 5.79 -10.10 -25.95
N PHE A 11 4.64 -9.56 -25.52
CA PHE A 11 4.64 -8.31 -24.78
C PHE A 11 5.42 -8.54 -23.49
N PRO A 12 6.44 -7.73 -23.18
CA PRO A 12 7.01 -7.76 -21.86
C PRO A 12 5.91 -7.33 -20.88
N LEU A 13 5.46 -8.25 -20.03
CA LEU A 13 4.72 -7.92 -18.85
C LEU A 13 5.64 -7.04 -17.99
N THR A 14 5.55 -5.72 -18.19
CA THR A 14 6.12 -4.77 -17.27
C THR A 14 5.32 -4.86 -15.99
N CYS A 15 5.77 -5.70 -15.09
CA CYS A 15 5.27 -5.74 -13.71
C CYS A 15 5.68 -4.41 -13.08
N VAL A 16 4.78 -3.42 -13.10
CA VAL A 16 4.97 -2.15 -12.39
C VAL A 16 4.93 -2.50 -10.92
N ALA A 17 6.04 -2.32 -10.22
CA ALA A 17 6.08 -2.52 -8.77
C ALA A 17 5.25 -1.42 -8.11
N GLN A 18 4.05 -1.76 -7.67
CA GLN A 18 3.22 -0.89 -6.85
C GLN A 18 3.87 -0.79 -5.47
N THR A 19 4.04 0.43 -4.97
CA THR A 19 4.55 0.64 -3.61
C THR A 19 3.40 0.89 -2.67
N TYR A 20 3.33 0.09 -1.61
CA TYR A 20 2.36 0.24 -0.54
C TYR A 20 3.02 0.81 0.71
N ARG A 21 2.34 1.73 1.37
CA ARG A 21 2.65 2.21 2.71
C ARG A 21 1.46 1.90 3.61
N TYR A 22 1.74 1.44 4.82
CA TYR A 22 0.74 1.13 5.81
C TYR A 22 0.82 2.13 6.94
N LEU A 23 -0.33 2.51 7.48
CA LEU A 23 -0.44 3.33 8.68
C LEU A 23 -1.40 2.64 9.65
N GLY A 24 -0.87 2.25 10.79
CA GLY A 24 -1.58 1.54 11.84
C GLY A 24 -1.54 2.27 13.18
N VAL A 25 -1.93 1.56 14.23
CA VAL A 25 -1.88 2.08 15.61
C VAL A 25 -0.44 2.39 16.03
N GLU A 26 0.52 1.64 15.52
CA GLU A 26 1.95 1.84 15.70
C GLU A 26 2.47 3.17 15.14
N ASP A 27 1.76 3.75 14.15
CA ASP A 27 2.05 5.06 13.56
C ASP A 27 1.27 6.20 14.23
N GLY A 28 0.40 5.88 15.18
CA GLY A 28 -0.40 6.84 15.94
C GLY A 28 -1.88 6.93 15.55
N LEU A 29 -2.35 6.08 14.62
CA LEU A 29 -3.78 5.95 14.31
C LEU A 29 -4.52 5.43 15.56
N SER A 30 -5.66 6.02 15.91
CA SER A 30 -6.38 5.67 17.15
C SER A 30 -6.96 4.26 17.14
N ASN A 31 -7.40 3.78 15.97
CA ASN A 31 -7.94 2.42 15.81
C ASN A 31 -7.74 1.92 14.38
N ARG A 32 -7.45 0.62 14.23
CA ARG A 32 -7.28 -0.02 12.89
C ARG A 32 -8.58 -0.14 12.09
N ARG A 33 -9.75 -0.01 12.75
CA ARG A 33 -11.03 0.00 12.05
C ARG A 33 -11.36 1.42 11.63
N VAL A 34 -11.07 1.73 10.37
CA VAL A 34 -11.35 2.99 9.71
C VAL A 34 -12.63 2.84 8.88
N TYR A 35 -13.55 3.79 8.97
CA TYR A 35 -14.82 3.77 8.27
C TYR A 35 -14.89 4.76 7.11
N CYS A 36 -14.19 5.90 7.22
CA CYS A 36 -14.24 6.96 6.23
C CYS A 36 -12.90 7.68 6.11
N ILE A 37 -12.56 8.09 4.90
CA ILE A 37 -11.34 8.83 4.55
C ILE A 37 -11.77 10.11 3.84
N GLN A 38 -11.32 11.26 4.34
CA GLN A 38 -11.55 12.57 3.72
C GLN A 38 -10.24 13.35 3.62
N LYS A 39 -10.17 14.29 2.67
CA LYS A 39 -9.03 15.21 2.53
C LYS A 39 -9.55 16.64 2.54
N ASP A 40 -9.04 17.46 3.46
CA ASP A 40 -9.43 18.87 3.50
C ASP A 40 -8.66 19.75 2.49
N LYS A 41 -9.11 20.99 2.33
CA LYS A 41 -8.50 21.96 1.40
C LYS A 41 -7.05 22.33 1.75
N THR A 42 -6.62 22.07 2.98
CA THR A 42 -5.24 22.32 3.44
C THR A 42 -4.32 21.14 3.17
N GLY A 43 -4.88 20.02 2.73
CA GLY A 43 -4.14 18.80 2.37
C GLY A 43 -4.03 17.77 3.49
N TYR A 44 -4.61 18.03 4.66
CA TYR A 44 -4.68 17.02 5.71
C TYR A 44 -5.64 15.89 5.35
N MET A 45 -5.24 14.68 5.70
CA MET A 45 -6.10 13.51 5.61
C MET A 45 -6.83 13.30 6.94
N TRP A 46 -8.13 13.04 6.87
CA TRP A 46 -9.00 12.83 8.01
C TRP A 46 -9.58 11.42 7.96
N PHE A 47 -9.61 10.78 9.10
CA PHE A 47 -10.05 9.40 9.24
C PHE A 47 -11.10 9.29 10.35
N LEU A 48 -12.25 8.75 10.00
CA LEU A 48 -13.24 8.33 11.00
C LEU A 48 -12.91 6.90 11.41
N THR A 49 -12.55 6.70 12.66
CA THR A 49 -12.21 5.39 13.20
C THR A 49 -13.23 4.92 14.22
N HIS A 50 -13.10 3.67 14.66
CA HIS A 50 -13.95 3.15 15.74
C HIS A 50 -13.77 3.91 17.06
N GLU A 51 -12.66 4.60 17.28
CA GLU A 51 -12.35 5.34 18.50
C GLU A 51 -12.40 6.86 18.36
N GLY A 52 -12.74 7.39 17.21
CA GLY A 52 -12.86 8.83 17.02
C GLY A 52 -12.34 9.31 15.68
N ILE A 53 -12.02 10.59 15.62
CA ILE A 53 -11.55 11.25 14.42
C ILE A 53 -10.06 11.50 14.55
N ASP A 54 -9.29 11.05 13.57
CA ASP A 54 -7.86 11.30 13.45
C ASP A 54 -7.57 12.18 12.23
N ARG A 55 -6.65 13.15 12.40
CA ARG A 55 -6.09 13.94 11.32
C ARG A 55 -4.63 13.57 11.10
N TYR A 56 -4.23 13.34 9.87
CA TYR A 56 -2.87 13.01 9.47
C TYR A 56 -2.25 14.12 8.62
N ASN A 57 -1.05 14.55 9.00
CA ASN A 57 -0.33 15.64 8.32
C ASN A 57 0.76 15.15 7.36
N GLY A 58 0.81 13.86 7.05
CA GLY A 58 1.88 13.22 6.26
C GLY A 58 2.97 12.57 7.12
N LYS A 59 3.06 12.92 8.42
CA LYS A 59 4.07 12.43 9.35
C LYS A 59 3.47 11.82 10.63
N GLU A 60 2.51 12.49 11.24
CA GLU A 60 1.94 12.12 12.54
C GLU A 60 0.43 12.29 12.55
N PHE A 61 -0.23 11.55 13.44
CA PHE A 61 -1.66 11.63 13.71
C PHE A 61 -1.96 12.57 14.88
N LYS A 62 -3.07 13.32 14.75
CA LYS A 62 -3.69 14.06 15.84
C LYS A 62 -5.11 13.55 16.02
N ARG A 63 -5.44 13.08 17.22
CA ARG A 63 -6.80 12.66 17.60
C ARG A 63 -7.63 13.84 18.06
N TYR A 64 -8.89 13.87 17.66
CA TYR A 64 -9.88 14.89 18.06
C TYR A 64 -10.93 14.28 18.96
N LYS A 65 -11.28 15.05 20.00
CA LYS A 65 -12.38 14.76 20.89
C LYS A 65 -13.59 15.61 20.49
N LEU A 66 -14.78 15.02 20.57
CA LEU A 66 -16.03 15.72 20.37
C LEU A 66 -16.64 16.01 21.73
N MET A 67 -17.03 17.24 21.97
CA MET A 67 -17.53 17.70 23.26
C MET A 67 -18.97 18.19 23.14
N ASP A 68 -19.87 17.72 24.02
CA ASP A 68 -21.21 18.27 24.23
C ASP A 68 -21.21 18.95 25.62
N GLY A 69 -20.93 20.25 25.65
CA GLY A 69 -20.57 20.94 26.88
C GLY A 69 -19.25 20.39 27.45
N ASP A 70 -19.26 20.01 28.71
CA ASP A 70 -18.11 19.42 29.43
C ASP A 70 -18.00 17.90 29.26
N VAL A 71 -18.91 17.27 28.53
CA VAL A 71 -18.96 15.81 28.36
C VAL A 71 -18.38 15.40 27.02
N GLU A 72 -17.36 14.53 27.05
CA GLU A 72 -16.84 13.91 25.83
C GLU A 72 -17.89 12.97 25.25
N VAL A 73 -18.22 13.18 23.97
CA VAL A 73 -19.11 12.29 23.23
C VAL A 73 -18.34 10.99 22.96
N ASN A 74 -18.79 9.90 23.57
CA ASN A 74 -18.15 8.60 23.41
C ASN A 74 -18.27 8.15 21.95
N SER A 75 -17.12 8.03 21.29
CA SER A 75 -16.99 7.67 19.88
C SER A 75 -17.57 6.29 19.57
N LEU A 76 -17.41 5.31 20.46
CA LEU A 76 -17.81 3.93 20.25
C LEU A 76 -19.31 3.73 19.91
N LEU A 77 -20.15 4.69 20.27
CA LEU A 77 -21.61 4.57 20.14
C LEU A 77 -22.24 5.68 19.27
N ASN A 78 -21.48 6.69 18.83
CA ASN A 78 -22.09 7.90 18.30
C ASN A 78 -21.52 8.43 16.99
N LEU A 79 -20.35 7.96 16.54
CA LEU A 79 -19.71 8.44 15.32
C LEU A 79 -20.10 7.56 14.14
N ASN A 80 -20.59 8.16 13.04
CA ASN A 80 -20.91 7.36 11.88
C ASN A 80 -20.62 8.00 10.54
N TRP A 81 -20.64 9.33 10.43
CA TRP A 81 -20.48 9.99 9.14
C TRP A 81 -19.54 11.19 9.27
N LEU A 82 -18.55 11.23 8.39
CA LEU A 82 -17.59 12.32 8.26
C LEU A 82 -17.64 12.82 6.82
N TYR A 83 -18.01 14.07 6.63
CA TYR A 83 -18.15 14.68 5.31
C TYR A 83 -17.38 15.98 5.22
N ILE A 84 -16.94 16.29 4.01
CA ILE A 84 -16.45 17.63 3.64
C ILE A 84 -17.45 18.22 2.66
N ASP A 85 -17.96 19.40 2.97
CA ASP A 85 -18.86 20.13 2.09
C ASP A 85 -18.12 20.79 0.91
N GLN A 86 -18.88 21.40 0.00
CA GLN A 86 -18.32 22.08 -1.17
C GLN A 86 -17.40 23.27 -0.81
N GLU A 87 -17.61 23.87 0.36
CA GLU A 87 -16.75 24.94 0.88
C GLU A 87 -15.48 24.39 1.56
N GLY A 88 -15.41 23.07 1.71
CA GLY A 88 -14.30 22.34 2.34
C GLY A 88 -14.34 22.37 3.86
N VAL A 89 -15.49 22.62 4.44
CA VAL A 89 -15.73 22.48 5.86
C VAL A 89 -15.98 21.04 6.20
N LEU A 90 -15.33 20.55 7.25
CA LEU A 90 -15.49 19.19 7.74
C LEU A 90 -16.62 19.12 8.75
N TRP A 91 -17.50 18.15 8.55
CA TRP A 91 -18.67 17.86 9.38
C TRP A 91 -18.63 16.44 9.89
N GLU A 92 -18.91 16.28 11.18
CA GLU A 92 -19.17 14.98 11.79
C GLU A 92 -20.62 14.89 12.25
N ILE A 93 -21.24 13.76 11.96
CA ILE A 93 -22.66 13.51 12.26
C ILE A 93 -22.78 12.18 13.00
N GLY A 94 -23.31 12.25 14.20
CA GLY A 94 -23.51 11.07 15.05
C GLY A 94 -24.90 10.47 14.92
N LYS A 95 -25.03 9.15 15.15
CA LYS A 95 -26.32 8.41 15.17
C LYS A 95 -27.35 8.99 16.15
N LYS A 96 -26.90 9.68 17.20
CA LYS A 96 -27.79 10.36 18.16
C LYS A 96 -28.20 11.75 17.69
N GLY A 97 -28.00 12.07 16.40
CA GLY A 97 -28.42 13.33 15.81
C GLY A 97 -27.65 14.54 16.30
N LYS A 98 -26.43 14.36 16.77
CA LYS A 98 -25.50 15.46 17.06
C LYS A 98 -24.72 15.77 15.79
N VAL A 99 -24.61 17.06 15.46
CA VAL A 99 -23.86 17.55 14.30
C VAL A 99 -22.73 18.44 14.79
N PHE A 100 -21.52 18.08 14.45
CA PHE A 100 -20.32 18.84 14.78
C PHE A 100 -19.71 19.43 13.53
N ARG A 101 -19.21 20.66 13.66
CA ARG A 101 -18.48 21.38 12.64
C ARG A 101 -17.04 21.57 13.08
N TYR A 102 -16.10 21.28 12.22
CA TYR A 102 -14.69 21.57 12.49
C TYR A 102 -14.41 23.06 12.37
N ASP A 103 -13.83 23.65 13.41
CA ASP A 103 -13.32 25.01 13.45
C ASP A 103 -11.81 24.97 13.21
N GLN A 104 -11.39 25.44 12.04
CA GLN A 104 -9.99 25.46 11.65
C GLN A 104 -9.15 26.45 12.48
N ILE A 105 -9.76 27.55 12.95
CA ILE A 105 -9.05 28.58 13.72
C ILE A 105 -8.69 28.07 15.13
N HIS A 106 -9.64 27.41 15.78
CA HIS A 106 -9.46 26.89 17.12
C HIS A 106 -8.97 25.44 17.13
N ASP A 107 -8.84 24.82 15.95
CA ASP A 107 -8.41 23.44 15.74
C ASP A 107 -9.18 22.41 16.60
N CYS A 108 -10.51 22.52 16.58
CA CYS A 108 -11.43 21.68 17.34
C CYS A 108 -12.78 21.50 16.62
N PHE A 109 -13.56 20.52 17.06
CA PHE A 109 -14.95 20.33 16.64
C PHE A 109 -15.90 21.01 17.61
N SER A 110 -16.86 21.78 17.08
CA SER A 110 -17.90 22.44 17.86
C SER A 110 -19.26 21.84 17.53
N LEU A 111 -20.05 21.53 18.57
CA LEU A 111 -21.43 21.07 18.42
C LEU A 111 -22.28 22.24 17.89
N VAL A 112 -22.90 22.08 16.72
CA VAL A 112 -23.70 23.12 16.08
C VAL A 112 -25.21 22.79 16.06
N TYR A 113 -25.54 21.50 16.11
CA TYR A 113 -26.92 21.06 16.15
C TYR A 113 -27.09 19.74 16.91
N LYS A 114 -28.25 19.57 17.53
CA LYS A 114 -28.65 18.34 18.25
C LYS A 114 -30.14 18.13 18.04
N LEU A 115 -30.52 16.95 17.55
CA LEU A 115 -31.94 16.59 17.42
C LEU A 115 -32.61 16.61 18.81
N PRO A 116 -33.85 17.16 18.92
CA PRO A 116 -34.62 17.14 20.15
C PRO A 116 -34.96 15.69 20.54
N MET A 117 -34.46 15.23 21.67
CA MET A 117 -34.64 13.84 22.16
C MET A 117 -36.09 13.47 22.48
N GLU A 118 -36.94 14.44 22.72
CA GLU A 118 -38.38 14.24 23.00
C GLU A 118 -39.15 13.63 21.84
N SER A 119 -38.61 13.73 20.61
CA SER A 119 -39.20 13.17 19.41
C SER A 119 -38.96 11.67 19.20
N PHE A 120 -38.12 11.02 20.06
CA PHE A 120 -37.59 9.66 19.78
C PHE A 120 -37.52 8.78 21.03
N SER A 121 -38.57 8.76 21.83
CA SER A 121 -38.57 8.19 23.19
C SER A 121 -38.24 6.69 23.33
N GLU A 122 -38.10 5.92 22.24
CA GLU A 122 -37.87 4.47 22.32
C GLU A 122 -36.76 3.92 21.40
N GLN A 123 -36.11 4.74 20.56
CA GLN A 123 -35.06 4.24 19.65
C GLN A 123 -33.66 4.55 20.17
N PRO A 124 -32.75 3.56 20.24
CA PRO A 124 -31.38 3.77 20.70
C PRO A 124 -30.55 4.66 19.77
N ASP A 125 -30.85 4.64 18.47
CA ASP A 125 -30.18 5.41 17.43
C ASP A 125 -31.19 6.13 16.52
N PRO A 126 -31.52 7.41 16.79
CA PRO A 126 -32.56 8.14 16.07
C PRO A 126 -32.20 8.48 14.62
N VAL A 127 -30.92 8.46 14.25
CA VAL A 127 -30.45 8.67 12.88
C VAL A 127 -29.93 7.35 12.31
N THR A 128 -30.60 6.82 11.29
CA THR A 128 -30.21 5.60 10.58
C THR A 128 -29.24 5.89 9.45
N TYR A 129 -29.37 7.06 8.82
CA TYR A 129 -28.45 7.53 7.78
C TYR A 129 -28.32 9.05 7.82
N ALA A 130 -27.12 9.56 7.54
CA ALA A 130 -26.87 10.98 7.36
C ALA A 130 -26.01 11.25 6.15
N TRP A 131 -26.29 12.38 5.49
CA TRP A 131 -25.62 12.77 4.26
C TRP A 131 -25.63 14.29 4.10
N ILE A 132 -24.72 14.86 3.30
CA ILE A 132 -24.69 16.29 2.99
C ILE A 132 -24.88 16.50 1.49
N ASP A 133 -25.86 17.33 1.13
CA ASP A 133 -26.20 17.63 -0.26
C ASP A 133 -25.41 18.81 -0.83
N GLN A 134 -25.53 19.01 -2.15
CA GLN A 134 -24.92 20.16 -2.85
C GLN A 134 -25.61 21.50 -2.54
N ASN A 135 -26.79 21.47 -1.91
CA ASN A 135 -27.56 22.64 -1.52
C ASN A 135 -27.31 23.05 -0.07
N LYS A 136 -26.21 22.53 0.55
CA LYS A 136 -25.79 22.83 1.91
C LYS A 136 -26.76 22.36 3.00
N HIS A 137 -27.49 21.27 2.74
CA HIS A 137 -28.29 20.61 3.75
C HIS A 137 -27.63 19.35 4.24
N ILE A 138 -27.60 19.19 5.55
CA ILE A 138 -27.32 17.90 6.18
C ILE A 138 -28.64 17.18 6.35
N TRP A 139 -28.75 16.03 5.71
CA TRP A 139 -29.89 15.11 5.81
C TRP A 139 -29.65 14.22 7.03
N LEU A 140 -30.56 14.25 7.99
CA LEU A 140 -30.57 13.34 9.12
C LEU A 140 -31.81 12.46 8.96
N CYS A 141 -31.60 11.27 8.41
CA CYS A 141 -32.67 10.36 8.04
C CYS A 141 -33.00 9.42 9.20
N ASN A 142 -34.28 9.28 9.47
CA ASN A 142 -34.79 8.22 10.31
C ASN A 142 -35.97 7.55 9.60
N LYS A 143 -36.53 6.51 10.20
CA LYS A 143 -37.58 5.71 9.57
C LYS A 143 -38.83 6.52 9.16
N ASP A 144 -39.20 7.50 9.94
CA ASP A 144 -40.42 8.25 9.78
C ASP A 144 -40.26 9.68 9.27
N THR A 145 -39.06 10.25 9.47
CA THR A 145 -38.80 11.67 9.21
C THR A 145 -37.37 11.89 8.70
N ILE A 146 -37.24 12.82 7.78
CA ILE A 146 -35.94 13.35 7.34
C ILE A 146 -35.85 14.79 7.86
N PHE A 147 -34.79 15.07 8.61
CA PHE A 147 -34.49 16.41 9.09
C PHE A 147 -33.42 17.01 8.17
N LEU A 148 -33.74 18.12 7.54
CA LEU A 148 -32.79 18.89 6.72
C LEU A 148 -32.24 20.05 7.53
N TYR A 149 -31.03 19.93 7.98
CA TYR A 149 -30.29 21.02 8.63
C TYR A 149 -29.56 21.85 7.59
N ASN A 150 -29.93 23.11 7.41
CA ASN A 150 -29.22 24.02 6.51
C ASN A 150 -27.96 24.53 7.20
N THR A 151 -26.78 24.30 6.60
CA THR A 151 -25.49 24.62 7.20
C THR A 151 -25.18 26.12 7.27
N GLU A 152 -25.84 26.95 6.47
CA GLU A 152 -25.68 28.41 6.46
C GLU A 152 -26.66 29.12 7.42
N THR A 153 -27.96 28.81 7.26
CA THR A 153 -29.01 29.48 8.04
C THR A 153 -29.21 28.86 9.42
N GLN A 154 -28.66 27.65 9.63
CA GLN A 154 -28.84 26.83 10.86
C GLN A 154 -30.31 26.47 11.14
N GLN A 155 -31.17 26.57 10.13
CA GLN A 155 -32.58 26.20 10.25
C GLN A 155 -32.77 24.73 9.91
N VAL A 156 -33.77 24.11 10.54
CA VAL A 156 -34.12 22.72 10.30
C VAL A 156 -35.52 22.64 9.68
N THR A 157 -35.63 21.91 8.59
CA THR A 157 -36.90 21.57 7.94
C THR A 157 -37.19 20.10 8.17
N HIS A 158 -38.41 19.76 8.49
CA HIS A 158 -38.85 18.41 8.71
C HIS A 158 -39.62 17.92 7.46
N ILE A 159 -39.21 16.78 6.95
CA ILE A 159 -39.84 16.14 5.80
C ILE A 159 -40.35 14.77 6.24
N LYS A 160 -41.59 14.42 5.90
CA LYS A 160 -42.10 13.09 6.08
C LYS A 160 -41.31 12.11 5.22
N ASN A 161 -40.81 11.04 5.81
CA ASN A 161 -40.17 9.97 5.09
C ASN A 161 -41.22 8.96 4.69
N ASP A 162 -41.59 8.94 3.39
CA ASP A 162 -42.55 7.99 2.83
C ASP A 162 -41.85 6.68 2.35
N ILE A 163 -40.54 6.56 2.56
CA ILE A 163 -39.77 5.34 2.34
C ILE A 163 -39.87 4.50 3.60
N SER A 164 -40.49 3.31 3.47
CA SER A 164 -40.75 2.43 4.62
C SER A 164 -39.53 1.66 5.12
N GLU A 165 -38.45 1.67 4.33
CA GLU A 165 -37.17 0.98 4.61
C GLU A 165 -36.14 1.93 5.16
N ASP A 166 -35.12 1.37 5.82
CA ASP A 166 -33.97 2.14 6.26
C ASP A 166 -33.13 2.59 5.07
N ILE A 167 -32.88 3.89 5.00
CA ILE A 167 -32.00 4.50 3.98
C ILE A 167 -30.56 4.11 4.28
N THR A 168 -29.86 3.66 3.25
CA THR A 168 -28.47 3.20 3.35
C THR A 168 -27.50 4.07 2.59
N ASP A 169 -27.96 4.75 1.51
CA ASP A 169 -27.17 5.70 0.76
C ASP A 169 -28.05 6.68 -0.02
N ILE A 170 -27.54 7.89 -0.31
CA ILE A 170 -28.23 8.91 -1.11
C ILE A 170 -27.24 9.49 -2.12
N GLU A 171 -27.64 9.50 -3.38
CA GLU A 171 -26.85 10.09 -4.48
C GLU A 171 -27.67 11.17 -5.18
N GLN A 172 -27.11 12.39 -5.24
CA GLN A 172 -27.76 13.55 -5.84
C GLN A 172 -27.48 13.64 -7.34
N ILE A 173 -28.55 13.71 -8.13
CA ILE A 173 -28.49 13.83 -9.59
C ILE A 173 -28.36 15.29 -10.01
N ASP A 174 -29.26 16.12 -9.49
CA ASP A 174 -29.34 17.57 -9.70
C ASP A 174 -29.86 18.27 -8.43
N GLU A 175 -30.23 19.54 -8.52
CA GLU A 175 -30.66 20.35 -7.38
C GLU A 175 -31.85 19.75 -6.61
N SER A 176 -32.71 18.97 -7.27
CA SER A 176 -33.95 18.47 -6.69
C SER A 176 -34.15 16.95 -6.78
N HIS A 177 -33.37 16.24 -7.59
CA HIS A 177 -33.58 14.81 -7.83
C HIS A 177 -32.48 13.97 -7.17
N PHE A 178 -32.88 12.84 -6.60
CA PHE A 178 -32.05 11.95 -5.81
C PHE A 178 -32.32 10.48 -6.14
N PHE A 179 -31.28 9.66 -6.12
CA PHE A 179 -31.41 8.23 -5.94
C PHE A 179 -31.20 7.91 -4.45
N ILE A 180 -32.08 7.10 -3.89
CA ILE A 180 -32.07 6.73 -2.48
C ILE A 180 -32.00 5.22 -2.39
N GLY A 181 -30.86 4.71 -1.92
CA GLY A 181 -30.63 3.31 -1.63
C GLY A 181 -31.21 2.94 -0.27
N THR A 182 -31.77 1.73 -0.18
CA THR A 182 -32.37 1.18 1.04
C THR A 182 -31.91 -0.25 1.28
N GLU A 183 -32.26 -0.82 2.42
CA GLU A 183 -32.03 -2.23 2.71
C GLU A 183 -32.77 -3.19 1.76
N MET A 184 -33.84 -2.73 1.08
CA MET A 184 -34.68 -3.55 0.24
C MET A 184 -34.59 -3.24 -1.26
N GLY A 185 -33.99 -2.11 -1.63
CA GLY A 185 -33.92 -1.69 -3.02
C GLY A 185 -33.46 -0.25 -3.19
N ILE A 186 -33.96 0.38 -4.24
CA ILE A 186 -33.60 1.76 -4.61
C ILE A 186 -34.85 2.54 -5.06
N HIS A 187 -34.90 3.80 -4.65
CA HIS A 187 -35.95 4.74 -5.03
C HIS A 187 -35.38 5.90 -5.85
N TYR A 188 -36.18 6.44 -6.73
CA TYR A 188 -35.95 7.69 -7.43
C TYR A 188 -36.89 8.74 -6.85
N ALA A 189 -36.37 9.84 -6.35
CA ALA A 189 -37.12 10.83 -5.61
C ALA A 189 -36.84 12.25 -6.07
N LYS A 190 -37.83 13.15 -5.86
CA LYS A 190 -37.73 14.58 -6.06
C LYS A 190 -38.04 15.30 -4.74
N LEU A 191 -37.18 16.22 -4.35
CA LEU A 191 -37.42 17.13 -3.24
C LEU A 191 -37.93 18.47 -3.77
N GLU A 192 -39.19 18.79 -3.47
CA GLU A 192 -39.80 20.03 -3.86
C GLU A 192 -40.78 20.53 -2.77
N ASN A 193 -40.77 21.83 -2.47
CA ASN A 193 -41.67 22.44 -1.47
C ASN A 193 -41.60 21.76 -0.08
N ASN A 194 -40.44 21.33 0.34
CA ASN A 194 -40.19 20.57 1.59
C ASN A 194 -40.95 19.22 1.66
N ALA A 195 -41.23 18.63 0.53
CA ALA A 195 -41.79 17.28 0.40
C ALA A 195 -40.91 16.41 -0.48
N LEU A 196 -40.69 15.16 -0.08
CA LEU A 196 -39.99 14.16 -0.86
C LEU A 196 -41.01 13.32 -1.62
N GLU A 197 -41.07 13.51 -2.94
CA GLU A 197 -41.95 12.77 -3.82
C GLU A 197 -41.21 11.60 -4.47
N LEU A 198 -41.71 10.37 -4.29
CA LEU A 198 -41.20 9.20 -4.97
C LEU A 198 -41.65 9.15 -6.41
N ILE A 199 -40.72 9.07 -7.34
CA ILE A 199 -40.99 8.98 -8.76
C ILE A 199 -40.95 7.52 -9.16
N ASN A 200 -42.09 7.03 -9.71
CA ASN A 200 -42.17 5.65 -10.15
C ASN A 200 -41.19 5.37 -11.30
N CYS A 201 -40.40 4.30 -11.12
CA CYS A 201 -39.46 3.81 -12.11
C CYS A 201 -39.44 2.28 -12.09
N ASP A 202 -40.30 1.64 -12.85
CA ASP A 202 -40.57 0.19 -12.87
C ASP A 202 -39.30 -0.67 -12.94
N LYS A 203 -38.26 -0.18 -13.62
CA LYS A 203 -37.02 -0.94 -13.77
C LYS A 203 -36.11 -0.84 -12.53
N LEU A 204 -36.12 0.29 -11.84
CA LEU A 204 -35.38 0.42 -10.55
C LEU A 204 -36.09 -0.43 -9.47
N GLU A 205 -37.39 -0.54 -9.47
CA GLU A 205 -38.13 -1.41 -8.56
C GLU A 205 -37.74 -2.90 -8.69
N SER A 206 -37.16 -3.28 -9.83
CA SER A 206 -36.60 -4.63 -10.01
C SER A 206 -35.29 -4.91 -9.25
N VAL A 207 -34.66 -3.86 -8.72
CA VAL A 207 -33.46 -3.96 -7.86
C VAL A 207 -33.91 -4.30 -6.45
N LYS A 208 -34.08 -5.59 -6.17
CA LYS A 208 -34.45 -6.12 -4.84
C LYS A 208 -33.22 -6.64 -4.13
N ALA A 209 -32.44 -5.73 -3.58
CA ALA A 209 -31.22 -6.03 -2.86
C ALA A 209 -30.89 -4.87 -1.92
N GLN A 210 -30.27 -5.17 -0.79
CA GLN A 210 -29.71 -4.13 0.06
C GLN A 210 -28.65 -3.34 -0.71
N VAL A 211 -28.89 -2.06 -0.89
CA VAL A 211 -27.94 -1.12 -1.49
C VAL A 211 -26.95 -0.69 -0.43
N ILE A 212 -25.68 -0.64 -0.78
CA ILE A 212 -24.60 -0.22 0.14
C ILE A 212 -24.00 1.12 -0.30
N ASP A 213 -23.81 1.30 -1.62
CA ASP A 213 -23.20 2.52 -2.16
C ASP A 213 -23.77 2.81 -3.54
N LEU A 214 -23.93 4.09 -3.84
CA LEU A 214 -24.44 4.62 -5.10
C LEU A 214 -23.42 5.58 -5.71
N HIS A 215 -23.24 5.51 -7.00
CA HIS A 215 -22.45 6.49 -7.73
C HIS A 215 -23.11 6.85 -9.05
N PHE A 216 -23.45 8.12 -9.24
CA PHE A 216 -24.05 8.61 -10.47
C PHE A 216 -23.03 9.37 -11.33
N ASP A 217 -22.71 8.79 -12.46
CA ASP A 217 -21.90 9.49 -13.46
C ASP A 217 -22.79 10.42 -14.31
N LYS A 218 -22.68 11.72 -14.07
CA LYS A 218 -23.47 12.77 -14.73
C LYS A 218 -23.16 12.87 -16.24
N LYS A 219 -21.95 12.50 -16.70
CA LYS A 219 -21.55 12.61 -18.12
C LYS A 219 -22.26 11.56 -18.97
N ILE A 220 -22.24 10.33 -18.52
CA ILE A 220 -22.85 9.20 -19.24
C ILE A 220 -24.28 8.91 -18.78
N ARG A 221 -24.78 9.61 -17.74
CA ARG A 221 -26.11 9.47 -17.13
C ARG A 221 -26.41 8.05 -16.67
N LYS A 222 -25.46 7.44 -15.98
CA LYS A 222 -25.58 6.08 -15.43
C LYS A 222 -25.38 6.07 -13.94
N LEU A 223 -26.20 5.30 -13.25
CA LEU A 223 -26.09 5.04 -11.83
C LEU A 223 -25.47 3.66 -11.61
N PHE A 224 -24.35 3.61 -10.92
CA PHE A 224 -23.73 2.39 -10.44
C PHE A 224 -24.29 2.08 -9.05
N ILE A 225 -24.76 0.86 -8.87
CA ILE A 225 -25.47 0.41 -7.66
C ILE A 225 -24.66 -0.74 -7.07
N GLY A 226 -24.02 -0.49 -5.94
CA GLY A 226 -23.29 -1.47 -5.15
C GLY A 226 -24.21 -2.12 -4.12
N THR A 227 -24.21 -3.44 -4.06
CA THR A 227 -25.16 -4.17 -3.20
C THR A 227 -24.44 -5.10 -2.22
N PHE A 228 -25.17 -5.47 -1.16
CA PHE A 228 -24.74 -6.54 -0.27
C PHE A 228 -24.93 -7.90 -0.94
N LEU A 229 -23.83 -8.58 -1.24
CA LEU A 229 -23.77 -9.95 -1.77
C LEU A 229 -24.54 -10.21 -3.09
N ARG A 230 -25.01 -9.16 -3.79
CA ARG A 230 -25.67 -9.30 -5.09
C ARG A 230 -24.88 -8.69 -6.24
N GLY A 231 -23.66 -8.18 -5.91
CA GLY A 231 -22.73 -7.56 -6.86
C GLY A 231 -23.18 -6.18 -7.30
N ILE A 232 -22.81 -5.82 -8.52
CA ILE A 232 -23.01 -4.50 -9.10
C ILE A 232 -24.17 -4.56 -10.10
N MET A 233 -25.00 -3.52 -10.08
CA MET A 233 -26.01 -3.25 -11.09
C MET A 233 -25.80 -1.83 -11.61
N ILE A 234 -26.19 -1.58 -12.85
CA ILE A 234 -26.04 -0.28 -13.51
C ILE A 234 -27.39 0.13 -14.08
N TYR A 235 -27.91 1.26 -13.64
CA TYR A 235 -29.11 1.84 -14.22
C TYR A 235 -28.74 2.91 -15.23
N ASP A 236 -29.14 2.72 -16.49
CA ASP A 236 -28.98 3.69 -17.56
C ASP A 236 -30.23 4.58 -17.65
N MET A 237 -30.08 5.85 -17.29
CA MET A 237 -31.20 6.81 -17.32
C MET A 237 -31.71 7.10 -18.76
N ASN A 238 -30.85 6.95 -19.78
CA ASN A 238 -31.25 7.25 -21.16
C ASN A 238 -32.15 6.13 -21.73
N THR A 239 -31.75 4.89 -21.47
CA THR A 239 -32.50 3.72 -21.95
C THR A 239 -33.53 3.21 -20.95
N LYS A 240 -33.50 3.72 -19.72
CA LYS A 240 -34.32 3.27 -18.58
C LYS A 240 -34.20 1.76 -18.35
N SER A 241 -33.00 1.23 -18.42
CA SER A 241 -32.73 -0.20 -18.27
C SER A 241 -31.72 -0.48 -17.18
N VAL A 242 -31.84 -1.65 -16.54
CA VAL A 242 -30.84 -2.14 -15.56
C VAL A 242 -29.94 -3.17 -16.24
N ILE A 243 -28.64 -2.89 -16.21
CA ILE A 243 -27.59 -3.74 -16.77
C ILE A 243 -26.90 -4.47 -15.61
N ARG A 244 -26.59 -5.74 -15.80
CA ARG A 244 -25.77 -6.53 -14.88
C ARG A 244 -24.52 -6.96 -15.63
N PRO A 245 -23.31 -6.49 -15.22
CA PRO A 245 -22.05 -6.98 -15.81
C PRO A 245 -21.91 -8.50 -15.69
N GLU A 246 -21.26 -9.15 -16.66
CA GLU A 246 -20.99 -10.60 -16.59
C GLU A 246 -20.18 -10.96 -15.34
N GLN A 247 -19.15 -10.17 -15.05
CA GLN A 247 -18.33 -10.27 -13.83
C GLN A 247 -18.81 -9.23 -12.83
N ASN A 248 -19.95 -9.47 -12.19
CA ASN A 248 -20.58 -8.47 -11.34
C ASN A 248 -20.21 -8.55 -9.85
N LEU A 249 -19.16 -9.27 -9.49
CA LEU A 249 -18.72 -9.46 -8.09
C LEU A 249 -19.82 -10.03 -7.18
N LYS A 250 -20.64 -10.95 -7.73
CA LYS A 250 -21.67 -11.64 -6.95
C LYS A 250 -21.02 -12.38 -5.77
N ASP A 251 -21.76 -12.44 -4.66
CA ASP A 251 -21.33 -13.02 -3.39
C ASP A 251 -20.23 -12.25 -2.64
N ILE A 252 -19.90 -11.04 -3.09
CA ILE A 252 -19.02 -10.09 -2.41
C ILE A 252 -19.81 -8.81 -2.13
N SER A 253 -19.68 -8.25 -0.93
CA SER A 253 -20.30 -6.96 -0.58
C SER A 253 -19.51 -5.81 -1.20
N ILE A 254 -20.19 -4.96 -1.97
CA ILE A 254 -19.60 -3.72 -2.49
C ILE A 254 -19.68 -2.68 -1.38
N THR A 255 -18.56 -2.06 -1.04
CA THR A 255 -18.50 -1.09 0.06
C THR A 255 -18.45 0.35 -0.42
N ARG A 256 -17.75 0.62 -1.55
CA ARG A 256 -17.63 1.97 -2.08
C ARG A 256 -17.26 1.99 -3.57
N PHE A 257 -17.83 2.96 -4.29
CA PHE A 257 -17.36 3.36 -5.62
C PHE A 257 -16.51 4.62 -5.55
N LYS A 258 -15.43 4.68 -6.34
CA LYS A 258 -14.62 5.88 -6.48
C LYS A 258 -14.13 6.05 -7.92
N PRO A 259 -14.50 7.12 -8.63
CA PRO A 259 -13.92 7.40 -9.94
C PRO A 259 -12.40 7.55 -9.85
N LEU A 260 -11.69 6.84 -10.72
CA LEU A 260 -10.25 7.01 -10.90
C LEU A 260 -9.98 8.04 -12.01
N ASN A 261 -10.74 7.96 -13.08
CA ASN A 261 -10.76 8.88 -14.20
C ASN A 261 -12.10 8.76 -14.96
N ASP A 262 -12.26 9.47 -16.09
CA ASP A 262 -13.49 9.48 -16.90
C ASP A 262 -13.91 8.11 -17.44
N LYS A 263 -13.04 7.10 -17.46
CA LYS A 263 -13.30 5.77 -18.02
C LYS A 263 -13.21 4.63 -17.01
N GLU A 264 -12.66 4.89 -15.86
CA GLU A 264 -12.35 3.85 -14.87
C GLU A 264 -12.94 4.19 -13.50
N LEU A 265 -13.69 3.25 -12.97
CA LEU A 265 -14.31 3.30 -11.65
C LEU A 265 -13.67 2.24 -10.75
N LEU A 266 -13.13 2.67 -9.61
CA LEU A 266 -12.66 1.77 -8.57
C LEU A 266 -13.83 1.27 -7.73
N ILE A 267 -13.78 0.01 -7.35
CA ILE A 267 -14.80 -0.69 -6.60
C ILE A 267 -14.14 -1.34 -5.39
N ALA A 268 -14.38 -0.76 -4.24
CA ALA A 268 -13.97 -1.35 -2.98
C ALA A 268 -14.95 -2.42 -2.53
N THR A 269 -14.45 -3.47 -1.89
CA THR A 269 -15.27 -4.62 -1.47
C THR A 269 -14.88 -5.11 -0.08
N ASP A 270 -15.81 -5.76 0.60
CA ASP A 270 -15.51 -6.48 1.83
C ASP A 270 -15.11 -7.93 1.51
N GLY A 271 -13.81 -8.17 1.56
CA GLY A 271 -13.19 -9.48 1.35
C GLY A 271 -12.62 -9.74 -0.05
N GLY A 272 -12.94 -8.93 -1.06
CA GLY A 272 -12.43 -9.08 -2.43
C GLY A 272 -11.33 -8.08 -2.82
N GLY A 273 -10.97 -7.15 -1.93
CA GLY A 273 -10.02 -6.07 -2.23
C GLY A 273 -10.63 -4.95 -3.07
N VAL A 274 -9.85 -4.34 -3.95
CA VAL A 274 -10.29 -3.31 -4.88
C VAL A 274 -10.26 -3.85 -6.31
N HIS A 275 -11.36 -3.64 -7.02
CA HIS A 275 -11.50 -3.94 -8.43
C HIS A 275 -11.60 -2.65 -9.24
N LYS A 276 -11.30 -2.74 -10.51
CA LYS A 276 -11.44 -1.63 -11.45
C LYS A 276 -12.41 -2.03 -12.55
N MET A 277 -13.37 -1.15 -12.84
CA MET A 277 -14.34 -1.33 -13.90
C MET A 277 -14.15 -0.26 -14.97
N ASN A 278 -14.15 -0.67 -16.23
CA ASN A 278 -14.29 0.24 -17.35
C ASN A 278 -15.75 0.63 -17.53
N VAL A 279 -16.10 1.93 -17.46
CA VAL A 279 -17.49 2.41 -17.46
C VAL A 279 -18.20 2.29 -18.81
N ASP A 280 -17.44 2.12 -19.90
CA ASP A 280 -18.01 1.95 -21.25
C ASP A 280 -18.33 0.48 -21.56
N THR A 281 -17.40 -0.43 -21.19
CA THR A 281 -17.49 -1.86 -21.51
C THR A 281 -18.01 -2.71 -20.37
N TYR A 282 -18.06 -2.18 -19.14
CA TYR A 282 -18.40 -2.86 -17.89
C TYR A 282 -17.49 -4.05 -17.54
N GLN A 283 -16.32 -4.12 -18.17
CA GLN A 283 -15.32 -5.11 -17.80
C GLN A 283 -14.75 -4.79 -16.42
N ILE A 284 -14.78 -5.78 -15.53
CA ILE A 284 -14.26 -5.67 -14.16
C ILE A 284 -13.01 -6.54 -14.05
N VAL A 285 -11.94 -5.99 -13.50
CA VAL A 285 -10.69 -6.69 -13.24
C VAL A 285 -10.20 -6.40 -11.82
N PRO A 286 -9.53 -7.36 -11.14
CA PRO A 286 -8.85 -7.08 -9.87
C PRO A 286 -7.77 -6.02 -10.08
N GLU A 287 -7.71 -5.02 -9.19
CA GLU A 287 -6.70 -3.94 -9.25
C GLU A 287 -5.75 -3.99 -8.06
N ILE A 288 -6.29 -4.02 -6.83
CA ILE A 288 -5.53 -4.09 -5.59
C ILE A 288 -6.10 -5.24 -4.75
N VAL A 289 -5.39 -6.36 -4.73
CA VAL A 289 -5.79 -7.56 -4.00
C VAL A 289 -4.64 -8.01 -3.12
N ALA A 290 -4.96 -8.48 -1.92
CA ALA A 290 -3.95 -9.01 -1.01
C ALA A 290 -3.25 -10.22 -1.62
N ASP A 291 -1.92 -10.15 -1.66
CA ASP A 291 -1.07 -11.29 -1.96
C ASP A 291 -0.33 -11.71 -0.69
N TYR A 292 -0.85 -12.69 0.00
CA TYR A 292 -0.29 -13.22 1.25
C TYR A 292 1.07 -13.91 1.06
N ASN A 293 1.48 -14.15 -0.18
CA ASN A 293 2.80 -14.70 -0.52
C ASN A 293 3.83 -13.61 -0.80
N SER A 294 3.40 -12.35 -0.89
CA SER A 294 4.25 -11.20 -1.18
C SER A 294 4.31 -10.25 0.01
N ASN A 295 5.51 -9.98 0.51
CA ASN A 295 5.72 -8.94 1.52
C ASN A 295 5.54 -7.51 0.97
N CYS A 296 5.16 -7.37 -0.29
CA CYS A 296 5.02 -6.10 -0.99
C CYS A 296 3.58 -5.81 -1.43
N GLY A 297 2.64 -6.71 -1.18
CA GLY A 297 1.24 -6.58 -1.55
C GLY A 297 0.38 -6.06 -0.39
N MET A 298 -0.87 -5.71 -0.67
CA MET A 298 -1.85 -5.39 0.35
C MET A 298 -2.04 -6.59 1.32
N ASN A 299 -2.19 -6.32 2.61
CA ASN A 299 -2.26 -7.35 3.67
C ASN A 299 -3.68 -7.68 4.13
N GLY A 300 -4.71 -7.29 3.39
CA GLY A 300 -6.11 -7.60 3.70
C GLY A 300 -7.03 -7.16 2.57
N ASN A 301 -8.13 -7.87 2.37
CA ASN A 301 -9.07 -7.64 1.27
C ASN A 301 -10.40 -7.00 1.72
N SER A 302 -10.57 -6.69 3.01
CA SER A 302 -11.75 -6.00 3.52
C SER A 302 -11.52 -4.49 3.49
N ILE A 303 -12.14 -3.80 2.54
CA ILE A 303 -11.98 -2.36 2.31
C ILE A 303 -13.28 -1.65 2.67
N ASN A 304 -13.26 -0.81 3.70
CA ASN A 304 -14.43 -0.06 4.14
C ASN A 304 -14.66 1.22 3.31
N ASP A 305 -13.58 1.90 2.94
CA ASP A 305 -13.63 3.13 2.17
C ASP A 305 -12.39 3.30 1.29
N ILE A 306 -12.52 4.08 0.23
CA ILE A 306 -11.47 4.36 -0.74
C ILE A 306 -11.45 5.85 -1.10
N PHE A 307 -10.28 6.44 -1.10
CA PHE A 307 -10.05 7.82 -1.48
C PHE A 307 -8.89 7.92 -2.48
N VAL A 308 -9.07 8.70 -3.54
CA VAL A 308 -8.01 9.02 -4.51
C VAL A 308 -7.64 10.48 -4.31
N ASP A 309 -6.38 10.75 -4.02
CA ASP A 309 -5.91 12.12 -3.78
C ASP A 309 -5.40 12.79 -5.08
N ASP A 310 -5.03 14.09 -4.98
CA ASP A 310 -4.58 14.90 -6.12
C ASP A 310 -3.23 14.43 -6.69
N GLU A 311 -2.53 13.54 -5.98
CA GLU A 311 -1.30 12.91 -6.44
C GLU A 311 -1.55 11.53 -7.06
N GLU A 312 -2.81 11.17 -7.30
CA GLU A 312 -3.25 9.86 -7.80
C GLU A 312 -2.90 8.69 -6.87
N ARG A 313 -2.63 8.97 -5.58
CA ARG A 313 -2.45 7.92 -4.58
C ARG A 313 -3.82 7.41 -4.17
N ILE A 314 -3.92 6.09 -4.03
CA ILE A 314 -5.13 5.43 -3.56
C ILE A 314 -4.96 5.13 -2.07
N TRP A 315 -5.84 5.72 -1.26
CA TRP A 315 -5.93 5.51 0.17
C TRP A 315 -7.06 4.53 0.46
N LEU A 316 -6.80 3.50 1.21
CA LEU A 316 -7.75 2.43 1.53
C LEU A 316 -7.93 2.32 3.04
N ALA A 317 -9.17 2.37 3.49
CA ALA A 317 -9.55 1.96 4.84
C ALA A 317 -9.58 0.42 4.88
N ASN A 318 -8.46 -0.19 5.21
CA ASN A 318 -8.21 -1.61 5.05
C ASN A 318 -8.20 -2.33 6.42
N TYR A 319 -9.25 -3.09 6.71
CA TYR A 319 -9.30 -3.90 7.93
C TYR A 319 -8.61 -5.27 7.72
N PRO A 320 -7.81 -5.76 8.68
CA PRO A 320 -7.51 -5.22 10.02
C PRO A 320 -6.23 -4.37 10.11
N ILE A 321 -5.76 -3.81 9.01
CA ILE A 321 -4.46 -3.10 8.96
C ILE A 321 -4.57 -1.68 9.50
N GLY A 322 -5.61 -0.95 9.12
CA GLY A 322 -5.82 0.47 9.32
C GLY A 322 -5.93 1.18 7.98
N ILE A 323 -4.86 1.81 7.53
CA ILE A 323 -4.81 2.53 6.27
C ILE A 323 -3.73 1.92 5.38
N THR A 324 -4.08 1.62 4.15
CA THR A 324 -3.12 1.24 3.11
C THR A 324 -3.08 2.34 2.06
N ILE A 325 -1.89 2.81 1.72
CA ILE A 325 -1.66 3.84 0.70
C ILE A 325 -0.94 3.17 -0.47
N GLN A 326 -1.56 3.18 -1.64
CA GLN A 326 -0.93 2.77 -2.89
C GLN A 326 -0.46 4.02 -3.64
N ASN A 327 0.82 4.03 -4.03
CA ASN A 327 1.35 5.08 -4.87
C ASN A 327 1.42 4.59 -6.32
N ASN A 328 0.62 5.21 -7.21
CA ASN A 328 0.57 4.89 -8.63
C ASN A 328 1.62 5.64 -9.46
N ARG A 329 2.31 6.63 -8.90
CA ARG A 329 3.41 7.30 -9.61
C ARG A 329 4.53 6.29 -9.81
N TYR A 330 5.02 6.20 -11.03
CA TYR A 330 6.14 5.33 -11.41
C TYR A 330 7.29 5.53 -10.43
N THR A 331 7.54 4.54 -9.61
CA THR A 331 8.80 4.49 -8.88
C THR A 331 9.87 4.09 -9.88
N SER A 332 10.91 4.90 -9.99
CA SER A 332 12.07 4.63 -10.86
C SER A 332 12.88 3.40 -10.40
N TYR A 333 12.37 2.63 -9.41
CA TYR A 333 13.05 1.47 -8.85
C TYR A 333 12.08 0.29 -8.71
N LYS A 334 12.63 -0.90 -8.84
CA LYS A 334 11.99 -2.19 -8.61
C LYS A 334 12.57 -2.82 -7.34
N TRP A 335 11.74 -3.16 -6.39
CA TRP A 335 12.17 -3.91 -5.23
C TRP A 335 12.45 -5.37 -5.59
N ILE A 336 13.61 -5.86 -5.15
CA ILE A 336 13.95 -7.28 -5.15
C ILE A 336 14.00 -7.71 -3.70
N LYS A 337 13.12 -8.63 -3.28
CA LYS A 337 12.95 -9.04 -1.89
C LYS A 337 12.95 -10.55 -1.73
N HIS A 338 13.18 -10.98 -0.48
CA HIS A 338 12.94 -12.37 -0.08
C HIS A 338 11.44 -12.67 -0.05
N SER A 339 11.06 -13.85 -0.54
CA SER A 339 9.69 -14.37 -0.45
C SER A 339 9.70 -15.73 0.23
N ILE A 340 9.03 -15.83 1.37
CA ILE A 340 8.99 -17.06 2.18
C ILE A 340 8.42 -18.22 1.37
N GLY A 341 9.15 -19.34 1.32
CA GLY A 341 8.73 -20.52 0.58
C GLY A 341 8.98 -20.46 -0.94
N ASN A 342 9.38 -19.30 -1.48
CA ASN A 342 9.69 -19.15 -2.90
C ASN A 342 11.22 -19.20 -3.14
N LYS A 343 11.71 -20.28 -3.70
CA LYS A 343 13.14 -20.44 -4.06
C LYS A 343 13.58 -19.57 -5.23
N GLN A 344 12.63 -18.96 -5.97
CA GLN A 344 12.90 -18.03 -7.07
C GLN A 344 12.82 -16.58 -6.57
N SER A 345 13.46 -16.30 -5.45
CA SER A 345 13.55 -14.96 -4.85
C SER A 345 14.89 -14.77 -4.14
N LEU A 346 15.18 -13.55 -3.72
CA LEU A 346 16.32 -13.24 -2.86
C LEU A 346 16.28 -14.10 -1.59
N ILE A 347 17.42 -14.63 -1.14
CA ILE A 347 17.48 -15.52 0.03
C ILE A 347 17.26 -14.80 1.36
N ASN A 348 17.62 -13.52 1.42
CA ASN A 348 17.47 -12.69 2.62
C ASN A 348 17.44 -11.20 2.24
N ASP A 349 16.60 -10.39 2.89
CA ASP A 349 16.42 -8.97 2.57
C ASP A 349 17.59 -8.07 3.01
N GLN A 350 18.46 -8.55 3.91
CA GLN A 350 19.66 -7.81 4.32
C GLN A 350 20.79 -8.09 3.34
N VAL A 351 20.91 -7.22 2.34
CA VAL A 351 21.94 -7.27 1.30
C VAL A 351 23.11 -6.39 1.69
N ASN A 352 24.29 -6.98 1.80
CA ASN A 352 25.52 -6.31 2.20
C ASN A 352 26.37 -5.84 1.01
N SER A 353 26.32 -6.59 -0.11
CA SER A 353 27.09 -6.28 -1.31
C SER A 353 26.39 -6.83 -2.55
N ILE A 354 26.50 -6.12 -3.66
CA ILE A 354 25.93 -6.46 -4.95
C ILE A 354 27.01 -6.29 -6.02
N ILE A 355 27.06 -7.25 -6.95
CA ILE A 355 27.85 -7.10 -8.18
C ILE A 355 27.03 -7.56 -9.39
N GLU A 356 27.29 -6.96 -10.50
CA GLU A 356 26.98 -7.48 -11.84
C GLU A 356 28.26 -8.11 -12.40
N ASP A 357 28.18 -9.37 -12.78
CA ASP A 357 29.32 -10.07 -13.36
C ASP A 357 29.47 -9.74 -14.86
N ARG A 358 30.53 -10.20 -15.50
CA ARG A 358 30.84 -9.90 -16.92
C ARG A 358 29.82 -10.40 -17.92
N ASP A 359 28.96 -11.34 -17.53
CA ASP A 359 27.87 -11.86 -18.37
C ASP A 359 26.56 -11.07 -18.16
N GLY A 360 26.53 -10.11 -17.22
CA GLY A 360 25.39 -9.30 -16.82
C GLY A 360 24.47 -9.97 -15.80
N ASP A 361 24.92 -11.04 -15.16
CA ASP A 361 24.17 -11.69 -14.09
C ASP A 361 24.45 -11.03 -12.72
N LEU A 362 23.47 -11.05 -11.82
CA LEU A 362 23.56 -10.37 -10.53
C LEU A 362 23.86 -11.33 -9.38
N TRP A 363 24.76 -10.88 -8.49
CA TRP A 363 25.13 -11.60 -7.28
C TRP A 363 24.93 -10.73 -6.05
N PHE A 364 24.36 -11.31 -5.00
CA PHE A 364 24.01 -10.61 -3.76
C PHE A 364 24.62 -11.33 -2.58
N ALA A 365 25.51 -10.66 -1.84
CA ALA A 365 25.99 -11.14 -0.54
C ALA A 365 24.99 -10.71 0.53
N THR A 366 24.48 -11.66 1.31
CA THR A 366 23.41 -11.40 2.29
C THR A 366 23.74 -11.91 3.69
N ASN A 367 22.89 -11.60 4.66
CA ASN A 367 23.02 -12.16 6.00
C ASN A 367 22.63 -13.65 6.11
N ASN A 368 22.19 -14.28 5.04
CA ASN A 368 21.90 -15.72 5.01
C ASN A 368 22.34 -16.38 3.69
N GLY A 369 23.61 -16.25 3.36
CA GLY A 369 24.14 -16.82 2.13
C GLY A 369 24.27 -15.83 0.99
N ILE A 370 24.40 -16.37 -0.20
CA ILE A 370 24.59 -15.63 -1.44
C ILE A 370 23.43 -15.96 -2.37
N SER A 371 22.83 -14.95 -2.98
CA SER A 371 21.88 -15.13 -4.07
C SER A 371 22.51 -14.80 -5.41
N PHE A 372 22.20 -15.62 -6.40
CA PHE A 372 22.51 -15.41 -7.80
C PHE A 372 21.23 -15.25 -8.58
N LEU A 373 21.18 -14.25 -9.47
CA LEU A 373 20.09 -14.04 -10.42
C LEU A 373 20.63 -14.05 -11.83
N ASN A 374 20.20 -15.02 -12.63
CA ASN A 374 20.46 -14.98 -14.04
C ASN A 374 19.58 -13.92 -14.71
N SER A 375 20.17 -12.85 -15.20
CA SER A 375 19.46 -11.70 -15.74
C SER A 375 18.68 -12.01 -17.04
N LYS A 376 19.09 -13.00 -17.81
CA LYS A 376 18.44 -13.38 -19.08
C LYS A 376 17.23 -14.29 -18.86
N THR A 377 17.31 -15.21 -17.90
CA THR A 377 16.26 -16.22 -17.65
C THR A 377 15.36 -15.86 -16.46
N GLY A 378 15.79 -14.93 -15.60
CA GLY A 378 15.10 -14.59 -14.36
C GLY A 378 15.22 -15.67 -13.26
N GLN A 379 16.04 -16.70 -13.47
CA GLN A 379 16.21 -17.79 -12.51
C GLN A 379 17.10 -17.38 -11.34
N TRP A 380 16.65 -17.74 -10.14
CA TRP A 380 17.38 -17.54 -8.90
C TRP A 380 18.07 -18.81 -8.43
N ARG A 381 19.18 -18.64 -7.74
CA ARG A 381 19.88 -19.69 -7.03
C ARG A 381 20.45 -19.17 -5.72
N SER A 382 20.28 -19.93 -4.65
CA SER A 382 20.89 -19.67 -3.34
C SER A 382 22.15 -20.51 -3.17
N ILE A 383 23.15 -19.99 -2.49
CA ILE A 383 24.45 -20.61 -2.28
C ILE A 383 24.89 -20.32 -0.86
N LEU A 384 25.43 -21.31 -0.16
CA LEU A 384 25.96 -21.19 1.21
C LEU A 384 24.92 -20.62 2.20
N SER A 385 23.66 -20.98 2.03
CA SER A 385 22.58 -20.59 2.94
C SER A 385 22.42 -21.61 4.09
N SER A 386 21.81 -21.15 5.19
CA SER A 386 21.49 -22.05 6.32
C SER A 386 20.50 -23.16 5.95
N PHE A 387 19.75 -23.01 4.86
CA PHE A 387 18.82 -24.03 4.37
C PHE A 387 19.52 -25.15 3.60
N GLU A 388 20.69 -24.90 3.04
CA GLU A 388 21.47 -25.92 2.29
C GLU A 388 22.44 -26.69 3.17
N GLU A 389 22.93 -26.08 4.26
CA GLU A 389 23.90 -26.67 5.19
C GLU A 389 23.28 -26.89 6.58
N SER A 390 22.39 -27.85 6.73
CA SER A 390 21.62 -28.11 7.97
C SER A 390 22.44 -28.56 9.18
N GLN A 391 23.78 -28.68 9.07
CA GLN A 391 24.65 -29.20 10.15
C GLN A 391 25.92 -28.39 10.43
N SER A 392 26.12 -27.20 9.86
CA SER A 392 27.36 -26.46 10.12
C SER A 392 27.15 -25.31 11.12
N ASN A 393 27.96 -25.29 12.19
CA ASN A 393 28.13 -24.13 13.08
C ASN A 393 28.84 -22.94 12.39
N LYS A 394 28.73 -22.80 11.06
CA LYS A 394 29.36 -21.75 10.27
C LYS A 394 28.41 -20.58 10.11
N SER A 395 28.97 -19.40 10.15
CA SER A 395 28.24 -18.18 9.82
C SER A 395 27.89 -18.13 8.33
N HIS A 396 26.63 -17.89 8.01
CA HIS A 396 26.14 -17.69 6.64
C HIS A 396 26.07 -16.20 6.25
N ILE A 397 26.66 -15.31 7.06
CA ILE A 397 26.69 -13.87 6.79
C ILE A 397 27.86 -13.55 5.85
N PHE A 398 27.54 -13.05 4.65
CA PHE A 398 28.50 -12.57 3.67
C PHE A 398 28.44 -11.05 3.57
N LEU A 399 29.60 -10.38 3.66
CA LEU A 399 29.73 -8.94 3.71
C LEU A 399 30.12 -8.31 2.38
N THR A 400 30.83 -9.07 1.55
CA THR A 400 31.34 -8.61 0.26
C THR A 400 31.34 -9.73 -0.77
N ILE A 401 31.26 -9.34 -2.03
CA ILE A 401 31.32 -10.24 -3.18
C ILE A 401 32.03 -9.55 -4.34
N CYS A 402 32.82 -10.29 -5.13
CA CYS A 402 33.59 -9.76 -6.24
C CYS A 402 33.83 -10.85 -7.30
N GLU A 403 33.67 -10.51 -8.59
CA GLU A 403 34.18 -11.35 -9.66
C GLU A 403 35.67 -11.10 -9.86
N VAL A 404 36.51 -12.05 -9.42
CA VAL A 404 37.97 -11.90 -9.40
C VAL A 404 38.62 -12.33 -10.72
N ALA A 405 37.96 -13.20 -11.48
CA ALA A 405 38.33 -13.60 -12.85
C ALA A 405 37.06 -14.03 -13.58
N PRO A 406 37.01 -14.11 -14.92
CA PRO A 406 35.83 -14.50 -15.65
C PRO A 406 35.23 -15.80 -15.12
N GLY A 407 33.99 -15.73 -14.59
CA GLY A 407 33.27 -16.85 -14.00
C GLY A 407 33.79 -17.34 -12.65
N THR A 408 34.69 -16.61 -12.02
CA THR A 408 35.21 -16.92 -10.67
C THR A 408 34.81 -15.84 -9.69
N ILE A 409 33.90 -16.16 -8.78
CA ILE A 409 33.32 -15.23 -7.82
C ILE A 409 33.95 -15.52 -6.44
N TRP A 410 34.37 -14.46 -5.76
CA TRP A 410 34.81 -14.52 -4.38
C TRP A 410 33.84 -13.81 -3.47
N ALA A 411 33.56 -14.44 -2.33
CA ALA A 411 32.70 -13.87 -1.30
C ALA A 411 33.38 -13.89 0.05
N GLY A 412 33.37 -12.78 0.76
CA GLY A 412 33.93 -12.59 2.09
C GLY A 412 32.88 -12.64 3.18
N GLY A 413 33.10 -13.49 4.18
CA GLY A 413 32.14 -13.71 5.27
C GLY A 413 32.49 -12.99 6.57
N TYR A 414 31.48 -12.83 7.43
CA TYR A 414 31.61 -12.23 8.76
C TYR A 414 32.56 -13.02 9.69
N SER A 415 32.49 -14.35 9.63
CA SER A 415 33.37 -15.22 10.44
C SER A 415 33.77 -16.53 9.70
N SER A 416 33.46 -16.60 8.42
CA SER A 416 33.70 -17.78 7.58
C SER A 416 34.89 -17.65 6.61
N GLY A 417 35.53 -16.48 6.54
CA GLY A 417 36.65 -16.22 5.63
C GLY A 417 36.21 -15.98 4.19
N ALA A 418 37.10 -16.29 3.23
CA ALA A 418 36.82 -16.13 1.80
C ALA A 418 36.39 -17.46 1.17
N HIS A 419 35.34 -17.38 0.38
CA HIS A 419 34.83 -18.50 -0.41
C HIS A 419 34.96 -18.17 -1.90
N GLN A 420 35.46 -19.12 -2.67
CA GLN A 420 35.53 -19.05 -4.11
C GLN A 420 34.40 -19.88 -4.71
N ILE A 421 33.65 -19.32 -5.62
CA ILE A 421 32.52 -19.95 -6.31
C ILE A 421 32.83 -19.97 -7.80
N ASP A 422 32.76 -21.14 -8.41
CA ASP A 422 32.79 -21.32 -9.85
C ASP A 422 31.38 -21.07 -10.40
N LYS A 423 31.20 -20.03 -11.22
CA LYS A 423 29.87 -19.64 -11.77
C LYS A 423 29.24 -20.75 -12.61
N LYS A 424 30.02 -21.55 -13.29
CA LYS A 424 29.55 -22.56 -14.25
C LYS A 424 28.98 -23.79 -13.54
N THR A 425 29.67 -24.23 -12.49
CA THR A 425 29.31 -25.43 -11.74
C THR A 425 28.59 -25.12 -10.42
N PHE A 426 28.74 -23.89 -9.92
CA PHE A 426 28.36 -23.42 -8.59
C PHE A 426 29.09 -24.19 -7.46
N ASN A 427 30.20 -24.86 -7.78
CA ASN A 427 31.04 -25.45 -6.78
C ASN A 427 31.72 -24.38 -5.93
N VAL A 428 31.71 -24.63 -4.63
CA VAL A 428 32.31 -23.71 -3.64
C VAL A 428 33.58 -24.33 -3.08
N SER A 429 34.64 -23.55 -3.03
CA SER A 429 35.86 -23.88 -2.31
C SER A 429 36.21 -22.80 -1.29
N TYR A 430 36.80 -23.20 -0.19
CA TYR A 430 37.21 -22.27 0.83
C TYR A 430 38.65 -21.85 0.57
N PHE A 431 38.90 -20.55 0.50
CA PHE A 431 40.26 -20.00 0.38
C PHE A 431 40.81 -19.69 1.78
N MET A 432 41.82 -20.41 2.19
CA MET A 432 42.59 -20.14 3.40
C MET A 432 43.97 -19.64 2.99
N PRO A 433 44.27 -18.35 3.18
CA PRO A 433 45.62 -17.87 2.90
C PRO A 433 46.65 -18.56 3.83
N PRO A 434 47.88 -18.77 3.37
CA PRO A 434 48.92 -19.33 4.21
C PRO A 434 49.06 -18.53 5.51
N LEU A 435 49.32 -19.23 6.61
CA LEU A 435 49.50 -18.62 7.92
C LEU A 435 50.62 -17.61 7.84
N TYR A 436 50.40 -16.42 8.38
CA TYR A 436 51.45 -15.40 8.51
C TYR A 436 52.50 -15.89 9.53
N THR A 437 53.69 -16.30 9.03
CA THR A 437 54.67 -17.04 9.81
C THR A 437 55.40 -16.18 10.87
N HIS A 438 55.30 -14.87 10.85
CA HIS A 438 56.04 -13.95 11.74
C HIS A 438 55.25 -13.39 12.94
N THR A 439 53.98 -13.67 13.03
CA THR A 439 53.16 -13.31 14.18
C THR A 439 52.16 -14.41 14.44
N ASN A 440 51.96 -14.84 15.69
CA ASN A 440 50.94 -15.80 16.11
C ASN A 440 49.48 -15.34 15.83
N LYS A 441 49.24 -14.59 14.76
CA LYS A 441 47.94 -14.09 14.39
C LYS A 441 47.15 -15.18 13.70
N ARG A 442 45.95 -15.47 14.22
CA ARG A 442 44.98 -16.38 13.63
C ARG A 442 44.56 -15.87 12.23
N PRO A 443 44.22 -16.77 11.29
CA PRO A 443 43.72 -16.35 9.99
C PRO A 443 42.51 -15.46 10.19
N ASP A 444 42.50 -14.32 9.48
CA ASP A 444 41.39 -13.39 9.54
C ASP A 444 40.18 -13.98 8.82
N LYS A 445 39.20 -14.41 9.61
CA LYS A 445 37.96 -14.97 9.11
C LYS A 445 36.91 -13.89 8.82
N TYR A 446 37.17 -12.66 9.24
CA TYR A 446 36.30 -11.51 8.98
C TYR A 446 36.83 -10.78 7.75
N ILE A 447 36.07 -10.83 6.67
CA ILE A 447 36.42 -10.18 5.41
C ILE A 447 35.33 -9.16 5.07
N ARG A 448 35.71 -7.90 5.08
CA ARG A 448 34.79 -6.77 4.88
C ARG A 448 34.72 -6.32 3.43
N ASP A 449 35.84 -6.34 2.71
CA ASP A 449 35.90 -5.95 1.31
C ASP A 449 36.88 -6.81 0.52
N ILE A 450 36.52 -7.12 -0.72
CA ILE A 450 37.32 -7.85 -1.70
C ILE A 450 37.22 -7.09 -3.02
N ARG A 451 38.39 -6.77 -3.63
CA ARG A 451 38.51 -6.08 -4.92
C ARG A 451 39.59 -6.70 -5.78
N THR A 452 39.47 -6.54 -7.08
CA THR A 452 40.55 -6.80 -8.03
C THR A 452 41.16 -5.49 -8.50
N ASP A 453 42.49 -5.46 -8.67
CA ASP A 453 43.14 -4.34 -9.35
C ASP A 453 43.31 -4.58 -10.85
N MET A 454 43.73 -3.55 -11.59
CA MET A 454 43.96 -3.62 -13.05
C MET A 454 45.02 -4.64 -13.44
N GLN A 455 45.89 -5.02 -12.51
CA GLN A 455 46.94 -6.01 -12.73
C GLN A 455 46.49 -7.43 -12.46
N GLY A 456 45.23 -7.60 -11.99
CA GLY A 456 44.61 -8.90 -11.72
C GLY A 456 44.94 -9.50 -10.37
N TYR A 457 45.49 -8.70 -9.42
CA TYR A 457 45.62 -9.15 -8.05
C TYR A 457 44.30 -8.96 -7.31
N ILE A 458 44.05 -9.85 -6.33
CA ILE A 458 42.93 -9.71 -5.42
C ILE A 458 43.42 -8.98 -4.16
N TRP A 459 42.70 -7.95 -3.76
CA TRP A 459 42.83 -7.25 -2.51
C TRP A 459 41.73 -7.67 -1.56
N SER A 460 42.11 -8.07 -0.36
CA SER A 460 41.15 -8.51 0.66
C SER A 460 41.49 -7.82 2.00
N GLY A 461 40.49 -7.15 2.55
CA GLY A 461 40.59 -6.42 3.82
C GLY A 461 39.59 -6.92 4.84
N GLY A 462 40.05 -7.00 6.09
CA GLY A 462 39.23 -7.44 7.21
C GLY A 462 39.58 -6.74 8.50
N PHE A 463 39.47 -7.46 9.63
CA PHE A 463 39.69 -6.89 10.95
C PHE A 463 41.16 -6.64 11.24
N TYR A 464 42.04 -7.55 10.80
CA TYR A 464 43.44 -7.56 11.27
C TYR A 464 44.46 -7.11 10.24
N ASN A 465 44.19 -7.21 8.95
CA ASN A 465 45.15 -6.88 7.91
C ASN A 465 44.52 -6.67 6.52
N LEU A 466 45.31 -6.00 5.67
CA LEU A 466 45.09 -5.92 4.25
C LEU A 466 46.00 -6.95 3.56
N LYS A 467 45.46 -7.66 2.56
CA LYS A 467 46.17 -8.68 1.79
C LYS A 467 46.05 -8.39 0.31
N ARG A 468 47.16 -8.59 -0.42
CA ARG A 468 47.21 -8.66 -1.89
C ARG A 468 47.54 -10.10 -2.29
N ILE A 469 46.73 -10.69 -3.14
CA ILE A 469 46.78 -12.12 -3.49
C ILE A 469 46.97 -12.25 -5.00
N ASN A 470 48.00 -13.02 -5.41
CA ASN A 470 48.17 -13.42 -6.79
C ASN A 470 47.44 -14.73 -7.05
N LEU A 471 46.38 -14.69 -7.88
CA LEU A 471 45.58 -15.90 -8.16
C LEU A 471 46.37 -17.01 -8.88
N LYS A 472 47.39 -16.66 -9.68
CA LYS A 472 48.15 -17.64 -10.46
C LYS A 472 49.21 -18.35 -9.63
N THR A 473 49.96 -17.58 -8.81
CA THR A 473 51.04 -18.14 -7.98
C THR A 473 50.58 -18.49 -6.58
N GLN A 474 49.35 -18.04 -6.18
CA GLN A 474 48.84 -18.12 -4.82
C GLN A 474 49.67 -17.41 -3.75
N GLU A 475 50.61 -16.58 -4.15
CA GLU A 475 51.38 -15.74 -3.24
C GLU A 475 50.48 -14.70 -2.59
N VAL A 476 50.68 -14.51 -1.29
CA VAL A 476 49.94 -13.53 -0.48
C VAL A 476 50.92 -12.55 0.13
N ARG A 477 50.77 -11.28 -0.17
CA ARG A 477 51.47 -10.18 0.49
C ARG A 477 50.55 -9.54 1.54
N PHE A 478 51.10 -9.32 2.72
CA PHE A 478 50.40 -8.64 3.82
C PHE A 478 50.93 -7.23 3.97
N TYR A 479 50.05 -6.30 4.27
CA TYR A 479 50.37 -4.89 4.56
C TYR A 479 50.14 -4.63 6.05
N ASP A 480 51.22 -4.40 6.78
CA ASP A 480 51.16 -4.17 8.22
C ASP A 480 50.73 -2.74 8.55
N GLY A 481 50.19 -2.54 9.77
CA GLY A 481 49.75 -1.23 10.24
C GLY A 481 48.35 -0.82 9.78
N LEU A 482 47.74 -1.57 8.86
CA LEU A 482 46.38 -1.35 8.39
C LEU A 482 45.45 -2.43 8.97
N ASN A 483 44.49 -2.01 9.78
CA ASN A 483 43.51 -2.90 10.39
C ASN A 483 42.10 -2.32 10.28
N SER A 484 41.10 -3.13 10.57
CA SER A 484 39.69 -2.76 10.48
C SER A 484 39.34 -2.11 9.13
N ILE A 485 39.71 -2.77 8.05
CA ILE A 485 39.52 -2.30 6.68
C ILE A 485 38.04 -2.30 6.39
N THR A 486 37.51 -1.19 5.85
CA THR A 486 36.12 -0.98 5.52
C THR A 486 35.83 -0.85 4.02
N ALA A 487 36.82 -0.37 3.27
CA ALA A 487 36.71 -0.18 1.82
C ALA A 487 38.09 -0.24 1.15
N ILE A 488 38.12 -0.76 -0.08
CA ILE A 488 39.30 -0.87 -0.93
C ILE A 488 38.93 -0.34 -2.30
N VAL A 489 39.65 0.67 -2.79
CA VAL A 489 39.39 1.27 -4.11
C VAL A 489 40.73 1.51 -4.82
N GLU A 490 40.86 1.00 -6.04
CA GLU A 490 42.02 1.29 -6.86
C GLU A 490 42.00 2.76 -7.31
N LYS A 491 43.08 3.48 -7.06
CA LYS A 491 43.23 4.85 -7.54
C LYS A 491 43.87 4.86 -8.95
N ASP A 492 44.95 4.14 -9.09
CA ASP A 492 45.75 4.02 -10.33
C ASP A 492 46.59 2.74 -10.31
N GLU A 493 47.40 2.51 -11.32
CA GLU A 493 48.28 1.32 -11.43
C GLU A 493 49.22 1.12 -10.22
N LYS A 494 49.58 2.19 -9.51
CA LYS A 494 50.57 2.17 -8.42
C LYS A 494 49.96 2.27 -7.04
N SER A 495 48.72 2.74 -6.94
CA SER A 495 48.18 3.09 -5.62
C SER A 495 46.71 2.66 -5.41
N MET A 496 46.39 2.41 -4.13
CA MET A 496 45.07 2.05 -3.65
C MET A 496 44.62 3.03 -2.56
N TRP A 497 43.35 3.41 -2.58
CA TRP A 497 42.71 4.04 -1.45
C TRP A 497 42.15 2.95 -0.51
N ILE A 498 42.53 3.06 0.75
CA ILE A 498 42.14 2.12 1.82
C ILE A 498 41.40 2.88 2.89
N GLY A 499 40.10 2.60 3.04
CA GLY A 499 39.32 3.04 4.18
C GLY A 499 39.47 2.10 5.35
N SER A 500 39.68 2.64 6.54
CA SER A 500 39.82 1.89 7.78
C SER A 500 39.13 2.59 8.95
N ALA A 501 39.05 1.95 10.10
CA ALA A 501 38.49 2.57 11.30
C ALA A 501 39.30 3.78 11.79
N THR A 502 40.55 3.91 11.35
CA THR A 502 41.43 5.02 11.70
C THR A 502 41.52 6.13 10.65
N GLY A 503 40.76 6.00 9.57
CA GLY A 503 40.67 7.00 8.51
C GLY A 503 40.96 6.46 7.11
N LEU A 504 41.25 7.37 6.18
CA LEU A 504 41.58 7.09 4.79
C LEU A 504 43.11 7.10 4.59
N CYS A 505 43.61 6.05 3.96
CA CYS A 505 45.03 5.90 3.61
C CYS A 505 45.22 5.78 2.10
N LEU A 506 46.24 6.39 1.55
CA LEU A 506 46.72 6.12 0.20
C LEU A 506 47.91 5.18 0.30
N LEU A 507 47.76 3.97 -0.19
CA LEU A 507 48.75 2.92 -0.16
C LEU A 507 49.47 2.83 -1.50
N ASP A 508 50.78 2.79 -1.49
CA ASP A 508 51.61 2.38 -2.64
C ASP A 508 51.63 0.85 -2.71
N LYS A 509 51.29 0.26 -3.86
CA LYS A 509 51.17 -1.19 -4.03
C LYS A 509 52.50 -1.94 -3.91
N GLU A 510 53.61 -1.27 -4.12
CA GLU A 510 54.96 -1.86 -4.10
C GLU A 510 55.74 -1.56 -2.83
N SER A 511 55.33 -0.60 -2.02
CA SER A 511 56.01 -0.22 -0.76
C SER A 511 55.82 -1.23 0.37
#